data_38a88a5b0eec36401adf9a1cb209785a
#
_entry.id   38a88a5b0eec36401adf9a1cb209785a
#
_cell.length_a   1.000
_cell.length_b   1.000
_cell.length_c   1.000
_cell.angle_alpha   90.00
_cell.angle_beta   90.00
_cell.angle_gamma   90.00
#
_symmetry.space_group_name_H-M   'P 1'
#
loop_
_entity.id
_entity.type
_entity.pdbx_description
1 polymer ?
#
loop_
_entity_poly.entity_id
_entity_poly.type
_entity_poly.pdbx_seq_one_letter_code
_entity_poly.pdbx_strand_id
1 'polypeptide(L)'
;MPETVHLKASQRGGFTLLEIMIALAIVSIAMVSLLSLANRSIGVHDRLQRITAATLLAQRKMAETELSARHGTLQGAEVQGEFDDPYAAYRWQIAYADTPLPSVQMVTVKVLWGDEERNELVDLTSFTF
;
A
#
# COMPACT_ATOMS: atom_id res chain seq x y z
N MET A 1 72.73 7.26 -40.93
CA MET A 1 72.15 6.49 -39.81
C MET A 1 70.66 6.48 -39.98
N PRO A 2 70.06 5.38 -40.41
CA PRO A 2 68.61 5.35 -40.48
C PRO A 2 68.05 5.12 -39.07
N GLU A 3 67.25 6.08 -38.58
CA GLU A 3 66.46 5.91 -37.38
C GLU A 3 65.36 4.87 -37.66
N THR A 4 65.44 3.75 -36.97
CA THR A 4 64.36 2.77 -36.95
C THR A 4 63.27 3.30 -36.08
N VAL A 5 62.21 3.86 -36.71
CA VAL A 5 60.99 4.19 -36.06
C VAL A 5 60.28 2.89 -35.64
N HIS A 6 60.43 2.54 -34.36
CA HIS A 6 59.61 1.49 -33.80
C HIS A 6 58.16 1.98 -33.70
N LEU A 7 57.37 1.62 -34.70
CA LEU A 7 55.92 1.70 -34.62
C LEU A 7 55.44 0.73 -33.55
N LYS A 8 55.15 1.30 -32.38
CA LYS A 8 54.49 0.58 -31.30
C LYS A 8 53.13 0.15 -31.79
N ALA A 9 53.02 -1.11 -32.19
CA ALA A 9 51.72 -1.69 -32.54
C ALA A 9 50.82 -1.55 -31.31
N SER A 10 49.83 -0.69 -31.45
CA SER A 10 48.76 -0.58 -30.48
C SER A 10 48.05 -1.94 -30.42
N GLN A 11 48.27 -2.70 -29.38
CA GLN A 11 47.53 -3.91 -29.11
C GLN A 11 46.08 -3.51 -28.86
N ARG A 12 45.25 -3.57 -29.89
CA ARG A 12 43.81 -3.54 -29.76
C ARG A 12 43.39 -4.91 -29.21
N GLY A 13 43.42 -5.04 -27.89
CA GLY A 13 42.87 -6.20 -27.20
C GLY A 13 41.39 -6.29 -27.50
N GLY A 14 40.96 -7.32 -28.25
CA GLY A 14 39.55 -7.66 -28.42
C GLY A 14 39.02 -8.29 -27.13
N PHE A 15 37.70 -8.19 -26.92
CA PHE A 15 37.04 -8.88 -25.84
C PHE A 15 37.13 -10.40 -26.00
N THR A 16 37.42 -11.11 -24.92
CA THR A 16 37.42 -12.56 -24.90
C THR A 16 35.97 -13.08 -24.80
N LEU A 17 35.72 -14.28 -25.32
CA LEU A 17 34.42 -14.94 -25.20
C LEU A 17 34.00 -15.11 -23.73
N LEU A 18 34.97 -15.47 -22.88
CA LEU A 18 34.74 -15.63 -21.44
C LEU A 18 34.32 -14.31 -20.77
N GLU A 19 34.92 -13.19 -21.14
CA GLU A 19 34.54 -11.86 -20.63
C GLU A 19 33.11 -11.48 -20.99
N ILE A 20 32.70 -11.75 -22.24
CA ILE A 20 31.31 -11.53 -22.67
C ILE A 20 30.35 -12.42 -21.91
N MET A 21 30.68 -13.69 -21.68
CA MET A 21 29.84 -14.60 -20.91
C MET A 21 29.67 -14.14 -19.46
N ILE A 22 30.74 -13.69 -18.79
CA ILE A 22 30.69 -13.15 -17.44
C ILE A 22 29.86 -11.87 -17.40
N ALA A 23 30.06 -10.97 -18.35
CA ALA A 23 29.30 -9.72 -18.44
C ALA A 23 27.80 -10.00 -18.62
N LEU A 24 27.42 -10.92 -19.51
CA LEU A 24 26.03 -11.33 -19.70
C LEU A 24 25.43 -11.98 -18.46
N ALA A 25 26.20 -12.80 -17.73
CA ALA A 25 25.73 -13.40 -16.49
C ALA A 25 25.42 -12.33 -15.42
N ILE A 26 26.31 -11.34 -15.25
CA ILE A 26 26.11 -10.23 -14.30
C ILE A 26 24.89 -9.39 -14.69
N VAL A 27 24.75 -9.03 -15.98
CA VAL A 27 23.61 -8.26 -16.48
C VAL A 27 22.30 -9.02 -16.29
N SER A 28 22.29 -10.34 -16.54
CA SER A 28 21.11 -11.18 -16.35
C SER A 28 20.66 -11.21 -14.89
N ILE A 29 21.58 -11.37 -13.95
CA ILE A 29 21.28 -11.34 -12.51
C ILE A 29 20.76 -9.96 -12.11
N ALA A 30 21.36 -8.89 -12.60
CA ALA A 30 20.92 -7.52 -12.33
C ALA A 30 19.49 -7.27 -12.85
N MET A 31 19.18 -7.71 -14.07
CA MET A 31 17.86 -7.56 -14.66
C MET A 31 16.78 -8.33 -13.87
N VAL A 32 17.04 -9.58 -13.48
CA VAL A 32 16.11 -10.36 -12.67
C VAL A 32 15.86 -9.69 -11.31
N SER A 33 16.90 -9.17 -10.68
CA SER A 33 16.79 -8.46 -9.41
C SER A 33 15.95 -7.18 -9.53
N LEU A 34 16.17 -6.40 -10.59
CA LEU A 34 15.38 -5.19 -10.86
C LEU A 34 13.92 -5.51 -11.15
N LEU A 35 13.65 -6.56 -11.92
CA LEU A 35 12.28 -6.99 -12.22
C LEU A 35 11.55 -7.44 -10.95
N SER A 36 12.24 -8.18 -10.09
CA SER A 36 11.68 -8.59 -8.79
C SER A 36 11.33 -7.39 -7.91
N LEU A 37 12.22 -6.40 -7.87
CA LEU A 37 11.98 -5.14 -7.12
C LEU A 37 10.80 -4.36 -7.70
N ALA A 38 10.70 -4.26 -9.03
CA ALA A 38 9.60 -3.58 -9.70
C ALA A 38 8.24 -4.24 -9.37
N ASN A 39 8.17 -5.57 -9.45
CA ASN A 39 6.95 -6.31 -9.09
C ASN A 39 6.53 -6.10 -7.64
N ARG A 40 7.49 -6.08 -6.72
CA ARG A 40 7.22 -5.79 -5.31
C ARG A 40 6.71 -4.37 -5.10
N SER A 41 7.27 -3.40 -5.82
CA SER A 41 6.85 -1.99 -5.75
C SER A 41 5.41 -1.81 -6.20
N ILE A 42 4.98 -2.50 -7.26
CA ILE A 42 3.58 -2.47 -7.75
C ILE A 42 2.63 -2.97 -6.67
N GLY A 43 2.94 -4.10 -6.02
CA GLY A 43 2.10 -4.64 -4.95
C GLY A 43 1.97 -3.72 -3.73
N VAL A 44 3.04 -3.04 -3.35
CA VAL A 44 3.03 -2.04 -2.27
C VAL A 44 2.17 -0.83 -2.66
N HIS A 45 2.28 -0.37 -3.90
CA HIS A 45 1.50 0.77 -4.39
C HIS A 45 -0.01 0.48 -4.40
N ASP A 46 -0.42 -0.68 -4.88
CA ASP A 46 -1.83 -1.11 -4.85
C ASP A 46 -2.37 -1.16 -3.42
N ARG A 47 -1.60 -1.73 -2.50
CA ARG A 47 -1.98 -1.78 -1.09
C ARG A 47 -2.12 -0.39 -0.47
N LEU A 48 -1.20 0.54 -0.76
CA LEU A 48 -1.29 1.91 -0.27
C LEU A 48 -2.52 2.64 -0.81
N GLN A 49 -2.87 2.45 -2.07
CA GLN A 49 -4.09 3.01 -2.64
C GLN A 49 -5.34 2.50 -1.92
N ARG A 50 -5.42 1.20 -1.63
CA ARG A 50 -6.54 0.60 -0.89
C ARG A 50 -6.64 1.13 0.54
N ILE A 51 -5.52 1.24 1.24
CA ILE A 51 -5.47 1.81 2.59
C ILE A 51 -5.93 3.27 2.58
N THR A 52 -5.47 4.06 1.62
CA THR A 52 -5.87 5.47 1.49
C THR A 52 -7.35 5.60 1.23
N ALA A 53 -7.89 4.85 0.28
CA ALA A 53 -9.33 4.85 -0.01
C ALA A 53 -10.15 4.41 1.21
N ALA A 54 -9.75 3.32 1.88
CA ALA A 54 -10.42 2.83 3.08
C ALA A 54 -10.38 3.86 4.23
N THR A 55 -9.26 4.56 4.40
CA THR A 55 -9.13 5.61 5.42
C THR A 55 -10.08 6.78 5.15
N LEU A 56 -10.17 7.24 3.92
CA LEU A 56 -11.11 8.31 3.53
C LEU A 56 -12.58 7.88 3.73
N LEU A 57 -12.90 6.64 3.38
CA LEU A 57 -14.24 6.08 3.61
C LEU A 57 -14.56 5.96 5.10
N ALA A 58 -13.59 5.52 5.91
CA ALA A 58 -13.73 5.44 7.36
C ALA A 58 -13.94 6.82 8.00
N GLN A 59 -13.20 7.83 7.57
CA GLN A 59 -13.38 9.22 8.02
C GLN A 59 -14.77 9.75 7.67
N ARG A 60 -15.23 9.52 6.45
CA ARG A 60 -16.58 9.90 6.02
C ARG A 60 -17.64 9.23 6.89
N LYS A 61 -17.51 7.92 7.11
CA LYS A 61 -18.47 7.16 7.92
C LYS A 61 -18.44 7.58 9.38
N MET A 62 -17.26 7.89 9.91
CA MET A 62 -17.12 8.44 11.27
C MET A 62 -17.84 9.78 11.40
N ALA A 63 -17.67 10.70 10.45
CA ALA A 63 -18.34 12.00 10.46
C ALA A 63 -19.86 11.86 10.39
N GLU A 64 -20.39 10.94 9.57
CA GLU A 64 -21.82 10.61 9.50
C GLU A 64 -22.32 10.08 10.87
N THR A 65 -21.55 9.21 11.51
CA THR A 65 -21.90 8.61 12.79
C THR A 65 -21.89 9.65 13.93
N GLU A 66 -20.89 10.51 13.97
CA GLU A 66 -20.80 11.60 14.95
C GLU A 66 -21.97 12.59 14.78
N LEU A 67 -22.31 12.92 13.54
CA LEU A 67 -23.47 13.77 13.26
C LEU A 67 -24.77 13.12 13.73
N SER A 68 -24.95 11.84 13.47
CA SER A 68 -26.12 11.07 13.94
C SER A 68 -26.17 10.99 15.48
N ALA A 69 -25.02 10.87 16.13
CA ALA A 69 -24.92 10.92 17.59
C ALA A 69 -25.43 12.25 18.15
N ARG A 70 -25.00 13.37 17.57
CA ARG A 70 -25.46 14.73 17.97
C ARG A 70 -26.95 14.95 17.79
N HIS A 71 -27.55 14.31 16.80
CA HIS A 71 -28.99 14.38 16.52
C HIS A 71 -29.80 13.34 17.32
N GLY A 72 -29.16 12.50 18.12
CA GLY A 72 -29.84 11.47 18.92
C GLY A 72 -30.42 10.32 18.09
N THR A 73 -29.99 10.15 16.85
CA THR A 73 -30.52 9.15 15.90
C THR A 73 -29.72 7.85 15.85
N LEU A 74 -28.81 7.62 16.84
CA LEU A 74 -28.02 6.39 16.90
C LEU A 74 -28.83 5.14 17.21
N GLN A 75 -29.97 5.27 17.87
CA GLN A 75 -30.85 4.13 18.19
C GLN A 75 -31.52 3.63 16.91
N GLY A 76 -31.16 2.42 16.49
CA GLY A 76 -31.67 1.79 15.28
C GLY A 76 -30.83 2.07 14.01
N ALA A 77 -29.69 2.76 14.12
CA ALA A 77 -28.76 2.89 13.00
C ALA A 77 -28.12 1.54 12.64
N GLU A 78 -27.93 1.31 11.37
CA GLU A 78 -27.20 0.13 10.90
C GLU A 78 -25.76 0.16 11.42
N VAL A 79 -25.27 -0.98 11.90
CA VAL A 79 -23.92 -1.14 12.46
C VAL A 79 -22.94 -1.76 11.46
N GLN A 80 -23.41 -2.17 10.32
CA GLN A 80 -22.61 -2.72 9.23
C GLN A 80 -23.31 -2.54 7.88
N GLY A 81 -22.53 -2.50 6.83
CA GLY A 81 -23.03 -2.37 5.47
C GLY A 81 -21.94 -2.31 4.44
N GLU A 82 -22.31 -2.02 3.22
CA GLU A 82 -21.41 -1.84 2.09
C GLU A 82 -21.48 -0.38 1.63
N PHE A 83 -20.40 0.08 1.00
CA PHE A 83 -20.40 1.39 0.36
C PHE A 83 -21.00 1.30 -1.04
N ASP A 84 -21.54 2.41 -1.53
CA ASP A 84 -22.04 2.55 -2.88
C ASP A 84 -20.92 2.58 -3.91
N ASP A 85 -21.22 2.28 -5.17
CA ASP A 85 -20.28 2.41 -6.26
C ASP A 85 -19.62 3.80 -6.30
N PRO A 86 -18.32 3.88 -6.58
CA PRO A 86 -17.38 2.85 -7.05
C PRO A 86 -16.72 2.03 -5.91
N TYR A 87 -17.16 2.16 -4.68
CA TYR A 87 -16.54 1.55 -3.49
C TYR A 87 -17.30 0.32 -2.96
N ALA A 88 -18.09 -0.34 -3.80
CA ALA A 88 -18.89 -1.51 -3.42
C ALA A 88 -18.06 -2.70 -2.89
N ALA A 89 -16.76 -2.76 -3.19
CA ALA A 89 -15.85 -3.76 -2.65
C ALA A 89 -15.47 -3.50 -1.18
N TYR A 90 -15.76 -2.33 -0.65
CA TYR A 90 -15.47 -1.96 0.73
C TYR A 90 -16.72 -2.15 1.60
N ARG A 91 -16.52 -2.75 2.76
CA ARG A 91 -17.55 -2.94 3.78
C ARG A 91 -17.21 -2.11 5.01
N TRP A 92 -18.22 -1.65 5.71
CA TRP A 92 -18.03 -0.90 6.95
C TRP A 92 -18.74 -1.59 8.12
N GLN A 93 -18.15 -1.45 9.29
CA GLN A 93 -18.70 -1.90 10.55
C GLN A 93 -18.50 -0.80 11.59
N ILE A 94 -19.51 -0.60 12.44
CA ILE A 94 -19.44 0.36 13.55
C ILE A 94 -19.62 -0.42 14.85
N ALA A 95 -18.71 -0.21 15.78
CA ALA A 95 -18.79 -0.77 17.13
C ALA A 95 -18.85 0.37 18.16
N TYR A 96 -19.74 0.24 19.11
CA TYR A 96 -19.90 1.15 20.23
C TYR A 96 -19.39 0.47 21.50
N ALA A 97 -18.63 1.18 22.30
CA ALA A 97 -18.19 0.71 23.60
C ALA A 97 -18.39 1.80 24.66
N ASP A 98 -18.84 1.37 25.81
CA ASP A 98 -18.99 2.29 26.95
C ASP A 98 -17.62 2.66 27.53
N THR A 99 -17.48 3.88 27.97
CA THR A 99 -16.30 4.37 28.67
C THR A 99 -16.59 4.50 30.17
N PRO A 100 -15.55 4.64 31.03
CA PRO A 100 -15.75 4.93 32.43
C PRO A 100 -16.49 6.25 32.72
N LEU A 101 -16.62 7.11 31.73
CA LEU A 101 -17.34 8.38 31.79
C LEU A 101 -18.78 8.18 31.29
N PRO A 102 -19.82 8.43 32.12
CA PRO A 102 -21.20 8.06 31.79
C PRO A 102 -21.83 8.81 30.62
N SER A 103 -21.20 9.89 30.16
CA SER A 103 -21.67 10.68 29.01
C SER A 103 -20.80 10.52 27.75
N VAL A 104 -19.82 9.63 27.79
CA VAL A 104 -18.86 9.44 26.68
C VAL A 104 -18.92 8.01 26.18
N GLN A 105 -19.18 7.83 24.92
CA GLN A 105 -19.11 6.53 24.24
C GLN A 105 -17.92 6.50 23.27
N MET A 106 -17.26 5.37 23.21
CA MET A 106 -16.22 5.11 22.21
C MET A 106 -16.88 4.50 20.97
N VAL A 107 -16.61 5.09 19.82
CA VAL A 107 -17.10 4.63 18.54
C VAL A 107 -15.92 4.20 17.68
N THR A 108 -15.94 2.99 17.17
CA THR A 108 -14.93 2.47 16.24
C THR A 108 -15.60 2.17 14.91
N VAL A 109 -15.12 2.81 13.86
CA VAL A 109 -15.52 2.53 12.48
C VAL A 109 -14.41 1.71 11.81
N LYS A 110 -14.77 0.54 11.33
CA LYS A 110 -13.90 -0.37 10.62
C LYS A 110 -14.31 -0.43 9.16
N VAL A 111 -13.38 -0.27 8.24
CA VAL A 111 -13.57 -0.43 6.80
C VAL A 111 -12.70 -1.57 6.32
N LEU A 112 -13.32 -2.57 5.70
CA LEU A 112 -12.69 -3.78 5.21
C LEU A 112 -12.80 -3.83 3.69
N TRP A 113 -11.71 -4.25 3.02
CA TRP A 113 -11.72 -4.57 1.58
C TRP A 113 -11.33 -6.02 1.28
N GLY A 114 -11.08 -6.82 2.33
CA GLY A 114 -10.69 -8.22 2.25
C GLY A 114 -10.78 -8.90 3.60
N ASP A 115 -9.85 -9.80 3.89
CA ASP A 115 -9.84 -10.59 5.12
C ASP A 115 -9.19 -9.84 6.28
N GLU A 116 -9.83 -9.87 7.46
CA GLU A 116 -9.25 -9.31 8.69
C GLU A 116 -7.91 -9.97 9.06
N GLU A 117 -7.78 -11.28 8.83
CA GLU A 117 -6.56 -12.03 9.12
C GLU A 117 -5.35 -11.56 8.29
N ARG A 118 -5.60 -10.92 7.15
CA ARG A 118 -4.57 -10.34 6.27
C ARG A 118 -4.29 -8.86 6.53
N ASN A 119 -4.90 -8.28 7.56
CA ASN A 119 -4.89 -6.84 7.79
C ASN A 119 -5.39 -6.02 6.58
N GLU A 120 -6.40 -6.52 5.89
CA GLU A 120 -7.07 -5.84 4.78
C GLU A 120 -8.24 -4.98 5.31
N LEU A 121 -7.95 -4.19 6.31
CA LEU A 121 -8.88 -3.29 6.98
C LEU A 121 -8.20 -2.02 7.48
N VAL A 122 -9.01 -1.00 7.73
CA VAL A 122 -8.63 0.23 8.45
C VAL A 122 -9.68 0.48 9.51
N ASP A 123 -9.27 0.80 10.71
CA ASP A 123 -10.15 1.20 11.81
C ASP A 123 -9.84 2.63 12.29
N LEU A 124 -10.88 3.35 12.62
CA LEU A 124 -10.82 4.66 13.26
C LEU A 124 -11.65 4.62 14.54
N THR A 125 -11.09 5.14 15.60
CA THR A 125 -11.78 5.26 16.89
C THR A 125 -11.92 6.73 17.27
N SER A 126 -13.13 7.10 17.70
CA SER A 126 -13.46 8.43 18.19
C SER A 126 -14.32 8.34 19.44
N PHE A 127 -14.47 9.44 20.13
CA PHE A 127 -15.31 9.55 21.30
C PHE A 127 -16.46 10.54 21.00
N THR A 128 -17.67 10.11 21.35
CA THR A 128 -18.88 10.95 21.23
C THR A 128 -19.43 11.25 22.61
N PHE A 129 -19.94 12.44 22.80
CA PHE A 129 -20.48 12.96 24.06
C PHE A 129 -21.70 13.84 23.82
#